data_78a21c84ed4bdf816b59c06a4feb87df
#
_entry.id   78a21c84ed4bdf816b59c06a4feb87df
#
_cell.length_a   1.000
_cell.length_b   1.000
_cell.length_c   1.000
_cell.angle_alpha   90.00
_cell.angle_beta   90.00
_cell.angle_gamma   90.00
#
_symmetry.space_group_name_H-M   'P 1'
#
loop_
_entity.id
_entity.type
_entity.pdbx_description
1 polymer ?
#
loop_
_entity_poly.entity_id
_entity_poly.type
_entity_poly.pdbx_seq_one_letter_code
_entity_poly.pdbx_strand_id
1 'polypeptide(L)'
;HHPQHLTNLSELVKLVDLSESAHIERELMLVKVKATGAQRAEIKRTTDIYRGQIVDVSASVYTVQLTGTSDKLDSFIQSIGTASILETVRSGVTGIARGDKVLSI
;
A
#
# COMPACT_ATOMS: atom_id res chain seq x y z
N HIS A 1 -22.36 8.40 -1.35
CA HIS A 1 -22.97 7.49 -1.93
C HIS A 1 -22.77 6.26 -1.31
N HIS A 2 -23.43 5.52 -1.54
CA HIS A 2 -23.23 4.33 -0.96
C HIS A 2 -23.39 3.27 -1.96
N PRO A 3 -22.85 2.17 -1.67
CA PRO A 3 -22.78 1.15 -2.61
C PRO A 3 -23.97 0.29 -2.58
N GLN A 4 -25.05 0.77 -3.06
CA GLN A 4 -26.23 -0.02 -3.04
C GLN A 4 -26.08 -1.25 -3.85
N HIS A 5 -25.10 -1.31 -4.70
CA HIS A 5 -24.89 -2.52 -5.42
C HIS A 5 -24.31 -3.61 -4.56
N LEU A 6 -24.03 -3.35 -3.32
CA LEU A 6 -23.62 -4.37 -2.45
C LEU A 6 -24.79 -5.19 -2.11
N THR A 7 -25.07 -6.00 -2.58
CA THR A 7 -25.88 -7.11 -2.57
C THR A 7 -26.81 -7.32 -1.44
N ASN A 8 -26.40 -7.33 -0.18
CA ASN A 8 -27.34 -7.74 0.84
C ASN A 8 -27.11 -6.96 2.10
N LEU A 9 -28.12 -7.01 2.98
CA LEU A 9 -28.09 -6.30 4.22
C LEU A 9 -26.98 -6.72 5.16
N SER A 10 -26.63 -7.98 5.14
CA SER A 10 -25.55 -8.46 5.99
C SER A 10 -24.24 -7.76 5.68
N GLU A 11 -23.97 -7.58 4.41
CA GLU A 11 -22.75 -6.88 4.03
C GLU A 11 -22.80 -5.43 4.44
N LEU A 12 -23.96 -4.80 4.29
CA LEU A 12 -24.11 -3.42 4.72
C LEU A 12 -23.91 -3.27 6.22
N VAL A 13 -24.39 -4.23 6.98
CA VAL A 13 -24.22 -4.19 8.42
C VAL A 13 -22.74 -4.30 8.79
N LYS A 14 -22.00 -5.06 8.02
CA LYS A 14 -20.57 -5.21 8.28
C LYS A 14 -19.76 -4.00 7.85
N LEU A 15 -20.31 -3.17 7.01
CA LEU A 15 -19.59 -2.02 6.53
C LEU A 15 -19.61 -0.93 7.58
N VAL A 16 -18.50 -0.75 8.22
CA VAL A 16 -18.35 0.29 9.22
C VAL A 16 -17.47 1.37 8.62
N ASP A 17 -17.87 2.62 8.80
CA ASP A 17 -17.05 3.71 8.32
C ASP A 17 -15.86 3.89 9.26
N LEU A 18 -14.77 3.24 8.93
CA LEU A 18 -13.58 3.28 9.75
C LEU A 18 -12.94 4.65 9.75
N SER A 19 -13.25 5.49 8.78
CA SER A 19 -12.65 6.82 8.73
C SER A 19 -13.17 7.71 9.85
N GLU A 20 -14.30 7.38 10.45
CA GLU A 20 -14.88 8.16 11.53
C GLU A 20 -14.54 7.64 12.92
N SER A 21 -13.75 6.59 13.01
CA SER A 21 -13.37 6.04 14.29
C SER A 21 -11.91 5.64 14.27
N ALA A 22 -11.35 5.44 15.45
CA ALA A 22 -9.98 4.98 15.55
C ALA A 22 -9.86 3.60 14.91
N HIS A 23 -8.93 3.47 13.99
CA HIS A 23 -8.77 2.21 13.27
C HIS A 23 -7.32 2.07 12.81
N ILE A 24 -7.00 0.86 12.37
CA ILE A 24 -5.74 0.55 11.76
C ILE A 24 -6.04 0.17 10.32
N GLU A 25 -5.34 0.77 9.38
CA GLU A 25 -5.49 0.39 7.98
C GLU A 25 -4.13 0.17 7.35
N ARG A 26 -4.06 -0.75 6.42
CA ARG A 26 -2.83 -1.07 5.71
C ARG A 26 -3.14 -1.44 4.27
N GLU A 27 -2.15 -1.25 3.44
CA GLU A 27 -2.24 -1.60 2.04
C GLU A 27 -0.91 -2.20 1.63
N LEU A 28 -0.94 -3.16 0.73
CA LEU A 28 0.27 -3.75 0.15
C LEU A 28 0.48 -3.18 -1.24
N MET A 29 1.71 -2.82 -1.55
CA MET A 29 2.07 -2.34 -2.87
C MET A 29 3.27 -3.11 -3.40
N LEU A 30 3.21 -3.49 -4.66
CA LEU A 30 4.34 -4.03 -5.40
C LEU A 30 4.65 -3.07 -6.52
N VAL A 31 5.91 -2.69 -6.63
CA VAL A 31 6.30 -1.67 -7.60
C VAL A 31 7.57 -2.09 -8.31
N LYS A 32 7.59 -1.95 -9.63
CA LYS A 32 8.81 -2.14 -10.42
C LYS A 32 9.43 -0.80 -10.69
N VAL A 33 10.68 -0.67 -10.35
CA VAL A 33 11.42 0.58 -10.43
C VAL A 33 12.64 0.38 -11.30
N LYS A 34 12.83 1.31 -12.23
CA LYS A 34 14.05 1.31 -13.04
C LYS A 34 15.24 1.55 -12.12
N ALA A 35 16.20 0.64 -12.18
CA ALA A 35 17.33 0.67 -11.25
C ALA A 35 18.61 0.36 -12.01
N THR A 36 19.22 1.39 -12.58
CA THR A 36 20.45 1.25 -13.33
C THR A 36 21.51 2.16 -12.73
N GLY A 37 22.75 1.70 -12.77
CA GLY A 37 23.89 2.51 -12.34
C GLY A 37 23.75 2.97 -10.90
N ALA A 38 23.98 4.25 -10.68
CA ALA A 38 23.92 4.85 -9.35
C ALA A 38 22.51 4.82 -8.75
N GLN A 39 21.49 4.70 -9.57
CA GLN A 39 20.13 4.64 -9.07
C GLN A 39 19.88 3.43 -8.17
N ARG A 40 20.63 2.35 -8.37
CA ARG A 40 20.43 1.12 -7.59
C ARG A 40 20.63 1.39 -6.09
N ALA A 41 21.67 2.12 -5.73
CA ALA A 41 21.93 2.45 -4.34
C ALA A 41 20.88 3.41 -3.79
N GLU A 42 20.44 4.36 -4.59
CA GLU A 42 19.41 5.31 -4.19
C GLU A 42 18.09 4.61 -3.89
N ILE A 43 17.70 3.70 -4.76
CA ILE A 43 16.45 2.98 -4.58
C ILE A 43 16.50 2.08 -3.35
N LYS A 44 17.64 1.43 -3.14
CA LYS A 44 17.80 0.61 -1.95
C LYS A 44 17.70 1.45 -0.68
N ARG A 45 18.33 2.60 -0.67
CA ARG A 45 18.30 3.49 0.49
C ARG A 45 16.87 3.96 0.78
N THR A 46 16.16 4.39 -0.26
CA THR A 46 14.78 4.84 -0.09
C THR A 46 13.89 3.70 0.38
N THR A 47 14.08 2.52 -0.18
CA THR A 47 13.31 1.34 0.23
C THR A 47 13.55 1.03 1.71
N ASP A 48 14.78 1.11 2.16
CA ASP A 48 15.10 0.83 3.55
C ASP A 48 14.50 1.90 4.48
N ILE A 49 14.53 3.16 4.08
CA ILE A 49 13.95 4.24 4.87
C ILE A 49 12.45 3.99 5.09
N TYR A 50 11.76 3.54 4.08
CA TYR A 50 10.33 3.25 4.17
C TYR A 50 10.03 1.85 4.71
N ARG A 51 11.07 1.10 5.04
CA ARG A 51 10.96 -0.27 5.56
C ARG A 51 10.30 -1.22 4.59
N GLY A 52 10.56 -1.01 3.30
CA GLY A 52 10.14 -1.92 2.28
C GLY A 52 11.18 -3.01 2.06
N GLN A 53 10.89 -3.88 1.12
CA GLN A 53 11.79 -4.97 0.76
C GLN A 53 11.95 -5.04 -0.74
N ILE A 54 13.18 -5.26 -1.18
CA ILE A 54 13.43 -5.56 -2.58
C ILE A 54 13.26 -7.06 -2.73
N VAL A 55 12.22 -7.45 -3.46
CA VAL A 55 11.84 -8.87 -3.56
C VAL A 55 12.27 -9.50 -4.85
N ASP A 56 12.69 -8.71 -5.82
CA ASP A 56 13.21 -9.24 -7.08
C ASP A 56 14.19 -8.24 -7.67
N VAL A 57 15.23 -8.76 -8.31
CA VAL A 57 16.30 -7.93 -8.87
C VAL A 57 16.64 -8.45 -10.26
N SER A 58 16.68 -7.54 -11.22
CA SER A 58 17.25 -7.84 -12.53
C SER A 58 18.33 -6.83 -12.83
N ALA A 59 18.91 -6.92 -14.02
CA ALA A 59 20.02 -6.02 -14.39
C ALA A 59 19.59 -4.56 -14.35
N SER A 60 18.35 -4.26 -14.64
CA SER A 60 17.90 -2.88 -14.77
C SER A 60 16.66 -2.55 -13.96
N VAL A 61 16.10 -3.50 -13.22
CA VAL A 61 14.83 -3.30 -12.51
C VAL A 61 14.88 -3.93 -11.13
N TYR A 62 14.40 -3.18 -10.15
CA TYR A 62 14.10 -3.73 -8.82
C TYR A 62 12.59 -3.83 -8.67
N THR A 63 12.13 -4.91 -8.07
CA THR A 63 10.74 -5.02 -7.65
C THR A 63 10.72 -4.84 -6.14
N VAL A 64 9.94 -3.89 -5.68
CA VAL A 64 9.87 -3.52 -4.26
C VAL A 64 8.51 -3.85 -3.72
N GLN A 65 8.49 -4.39 -2.51
CA GLN A 65 7.28 -4.64 -1.75
C GLN A 65 7.23 -3.66 -0.60
N LEU A 66 6.10 -3.00 -0.43
CA LEU A 66 5.94 -2.03 0.65
C LEU A 66 4.53 -2.15 1.22
N THR A 67 4.44 -2.17 2.55
CA THR A 67 3.14 -2.15 3.22
C THR A 67 3.07 -0.94 4.13
N GLY A 68 1.88 -0.42 4.29
CA GLY A 68 1.67 0.72 5.16
C GLY A 68 0.34 1.39 4.87
N THR A 69 0.21 2.60 5.38
CA THR A 69 -0.96 3.43 5.06
C THR A 69 -0.86 3.91 3.62
N SER A 70 -1.96 4.33 3.05
CA SER A 70 -1.97 4.87 1.69
C SER A 70 -1.01 6.05 1.57
N ASP A 71 -0.97 6.91 2.59
CA ASP A 71 -0.08 8.06 2.58
C ASP A 71 1.38 7.65 2.51
N LYS A 72 1.75 6.60 3.24
CA LYS A 72 3.11 6.09 3.21
C LYS A 72 3.47 5.57 1.82
N LEU A 73 2.56 4.84 1.20
CA LEU A 73 2.80 4.30 -0.13
C LEU A 73 2.92 5.42 -1.16
N ASP A 74 2.06 6.41 -1.06
CA ASP A 74 2.13 7.57 -1.96
C ASP A 74 3.44 8.32 -1.78
N SER A 75 3.89 8.50 -0.53
CA SER A 75 5.17 9.15 -0.26
C SER A 75 6.34 8.39 -0.85
N PHE A 76 6.30 7.07 -0.78
CA PHE A 76 7.35 6.25 -1.37
C PHE A 76 7.43 6.49 -2.88
N ILE A 77 6.29 6.48 -3.56
CA ILE A 77 6.25 6.73 -5.01
C ILE A 77 6.83 8.11 -5.33
N GLN A 78 6.47 9.11 -4.55
CA GLN A 78 6.99 10.46 -4.74
C GLN A 78 8.50 10.51 -4.52
N SER A 79 8.99 9.81 -3.51
CA SER A 79 10.42 9.79 -3.20
C SER A 79 11.25 9.11 -4.29
N ILE A 80 10.70 8.05 -4.88
CA ILE A 80 11.37 7.37 -5.99
C ILE A 80 11.33 8.23 -7.25
N GLY A 81 10.23 8.92 -7.46
CA GLY A 81 10.02 9.72 -8.68
C GLY A 81 9.26 8.92 -9.72
N THR A 82 8.17 9.50 -10.21
CA THR A 82 7.27 8.79 -11.12
C THR A 82 7.95 8.36 -12.41
N ALA A 83 8.99 9.08 -12.84
CA ALA A 83 9.70 8.74 -14.08
C ALA A 83 10.42 7.41 -13.99
N SER A 84 10.75 6.96 -12.79
CA SER A 84 11.45 5.68 -12.59
C SER A 84 10.51 4.52 -12.32
N ILE A 85 9.23 4.78 -12.15
CA ILE A 85 8.24 3.74 -11.87
C ILE A 85 7.80 3.09 -13.17
N LEU A 86 7.98 1.80 -13.27
CA LEU A 86 7.62 1.04 -14.47
C LEU A 86 6.24 0.41 -14.35
N GLU A 87 5.90 -0.05 -13.16
CA GLU A 87 4.63 -0.73 -12.93
C GLU A 87 4.31 -0.68 -11.45
N THR A 88 3.06 -0.48 -11.11
CA THR A 88 2.61 -0.45 -9.72
C THR A 88 1.33 -1.26 -9.59
N VAL A 89 1.31 -2.12 -8.58
CA VAL A 89 0.11 -2.87 -8.23
C VAL A 89 -0.16 -2.63 -6.75
N ARG A 90 -1.38 -2.26 -6.42
CA ARG A 90 -1.79 -2.01 -5.03
C ARG A 90 -2.98 -2.89 -4.71
N SER A 91 -2.98 -3.40 -3.48
CA SER A 91 -4.04 -4.32 -3.06
C SER A 91 -5.33 -3.62 -2.67
N GLY A 92 -5.27 -2.32 -2.45
CA GLY A 92 -6.36 -1.62 -1.82
C GLY A 92 -6.24 -1.69 -0.30
N VAL A 93 -6.92 -0.80 0.38
CA VAL A 93 -6.80 -0.64 1.82
C VAL A 93 -7.62 -1.70 2.54
N THR A 94 -7.02 -2.32 3.56
CA THR A 94 -7.74 -3.14 4.52
C THR A 94 -7.67 -2.45 5.87
N GLY A 95 -8.73 -2.55 6.65
CA GLY A 95 -8.79 -1.86 7.92
C GLY A 95 -9.48 -2.67 9.00
N ILE A 96 -9.16 -2.32 10.23
CA ILE A 96 -9.76 -2.97 11.40
C ILE A 96 -9.82 -1.95 12.53
N ALA A 97 -10.88 -2.02 13.32
CA ALA A 97 -11.03 -1.13 14.44
C ALA A 97 -9.92 -1.39 15.48
N ARG A 98 -9.53 -0.34 16.19
CA ARG A 98 -8.48 -0.46 17.20
C ARG A 98 -9.04 -1.05 18.48
N GLY A 99 -8.14 -1.59 19.29
CA GLY A 99 -8.47 -2.10 20.62
C GLY A 99 -9.25 -3.40 20.55
N ASP A 100 -10.16 -3.55 21.46
CA ASP A 100 -10.95 -4.77 21.56
C ASP A 100 -12.30 -4.71 20.88
N LYS A 101 -12.52 -3.69 20.09
CA LYS A 101 -13.73 -3.56 19.30
C LYS A 101 -13.68 -4.56 18.14
N VAL A 102 -14.72 -5.32 17.97
CA VAL A 102 -14.78 -6.28 16.86
C VAL A 102 -16.03 -6.03 16.05
N LEU A 103 -15.92 -6.31 14.75
CA LEU A 103 -17.05 -6.22 13.85
C LEU A 103 -17.78 -7.54 13.90
N SER A 104 -18.99 -7.54 14.41
CA SER A 104 -19.77 -8.76 14.50
C SER A 104 -21.17 -8.53 13.97
N ILE A 105 -21.81 -9.61 13.59
CA ILE A 105 -23.16 -9.56 13.05
C ILE A 105 -24.12 -10.23 13.95
#